data_6af169242419e70f253532ed505812df
#
_entry.id   6af169242419e70f253532ed505812df
#
_cell.length_a   1.000
_cell.length_b   1.000
_cell.length_c   1.000
_cell.angle_alpha   90.00
_cell.angle_beta   90.00
_cell.angle_gamma   90.00
#
_symmetry.space_group_name_H-M   'P 1'
#
loop_
_entity.id
_entity.type
_entity.pdbx_description
1 polymer ?
#
loop_
_entity_poly.entity_id
_entity_poly.type
_entity_poly.pdbx_seq_one_letter_code
_entity_poly.pdbx_strand_id
1 'polypeptide(L)'
;FYCELLPFLGLVKVYDGNNFVYHVGGRTALGIQRCAEEYQDERFVQNRVGLHHLCLRARSREDVDKAAEKLRSMGAHIDRGPIEREFAPGYYFFVFEDPDGIRLEINHIPGKGLLATAVPMSPSSDPDWDQNP
;
A
#
# COMPACT_ATOMS: atom_id res chain seq x y z
N PHE A 1 -0.64 14.20 0.03
CA PHE A 1 -0.50 12.82 0.52
C PHE A 1 0.71 12.14 -0.14
N TYR A 2 0.66 11.78 -1.42
CA TYR A 2 1.71 11.01 -2.10
C TYR A 2 3.05 11.77 -2.19
N CYS A 3 3.05 13.09 -2.34
CA CYS A 3 4.27 13.90 -2.34
C CYS A 3 5.01 13.91 -0.98
N GLU A 4 4.34 13.51 0.10
CA GLU A 4 4.93 13.33 1.42
C GLU A 4 5.28 11.87 1.70
N LEU A 5 4.38 10.94 1.37
CA LEU A 5 4.55 9.51 1.63
C LEU A 5 5.66 8.89 0.78
N LEU A 6 5.63 9.11 -0.54
CA LEU A 6 6.54 8.39 -1.45
C LEU A 6 8.02 8.71 -1.22
N PRO A 7 8.43 9.97 -0.95
CA PRO A 7 9.81 10.27 -0.55
C PRO A 7 10.20 9.61 0.78
N PHE A 8 9.30 9.56 1.75
CA PHE A 8 9.54 8.86 3.02
C PHE A 8 9.79 7.36 2.79
N LEU A 9 9.11 6.75 1.82
CA LEU A 9 9.31 5.36 1.41
C LEU A 9 10.54 5.16 0.50
N GLY A 10 11.30 6.22 0.21
CA GLY A 10 12.52 6.16 -0.57
C GLY A 10 12.34 6.30 -2.08
N LEU A 11 11.17 6.73 -2.56
CA LEU A 11 10.97 7.07 -3.97
C LEU A 11 11.35 8.53 -4.20
N VAL A 12 11.99 8.80 -5.33
CA VAL A 12 12.42 10.14 -5.74
C VAL A 12 11.37 10.72 -6.68
N LYS A 13 10.92 11.94 -6.37
CA LYS A 13 10.05 12.68 -7.27
C LYS A 13 10.88 13.17 -8.47
N VAL A 14 10.56 12.69 -9.66
CA VAL A 14 11.26 13.00 -10.91
C VAL A 14 10.47 13.92 -11.83
N TYR A 15 9.17 14.08 -11.58
CA TYR A 15 8.31 15.02 -12.27
C TYR A 15 7.27 15.59 -11.31
N ASP A 16 7.02 16.90 -11.43
CA ASP A 16 6.05 17.65 -10.63
C ASP A 16 5.36 18.69 -11.52
N GLY A 17 4.21 18.29 -12.06
CA GLY A 17 3.38 19.13 -12.90
C GLY A 17 2.07 19.54 -12.21
N ASN A 18 1.27 20.37 -12.86
CA ASN A 18 0.03 20.90 -12.28
C ASN A 18 -1.01 19.81 -11.95
N ASN A 19 -1.09 18.77 -12.78
CA ASN A 19 -2.10 17.71 -12.65
C ASN A 19 -1.52 16.32 -12.48
N PHE A 20 -0.20 16.17 -12.51
CA PHE A 20 0.47 14.87 -12.48
C PHE A 20 1.81 14.96 -11.75
N VAL A 21 2.08 14.02 -10.87
CA VAL A 21 3.39 13.84 -10.23
C VAL A 21 3.89 12.42 -10.48
N TYR A 22 5.20 12.27 -10.64
CA TYR A 22 5.83 10.98 -10.90
C TYR A 22 7.00 10.73 -9.96
N HIS A 23 6.94 9.60 -9.26
CA HIS A 23 7.99 9.18 -8.32
C HIS A 23 8.58 7.84 -8.76
N VAL A 24 9.90 7.73 -8.67
CA VAL A 24 10.66 6.52 -9.08
C VAL A 24 11.50 6.02 -7.92
N GLY A 25 11.52 4.72 -7.69
CA GLY A 25 12.35 4.09 -6.66
C GLY A 25 12.59 2.61 -6.91
N GLY A 26 13.84 2.17 -6.76
CA GLY A 26 14.19 0.78 -6.95
C GLY A 26 13.82 0.27 -8.34
N ARG A 27 12.84 -0.62 -8.42
CA ARG A 27 12.33 -1.21 -9.67
C ARG A 27 10.88 -0.85 -9.95
N THR A 28 10.37 0.21 -9.32
CA THR A 28 8.98 0.64 -9.47
C THR A 28 8.89 2.14 -9.69
N ALA A 29 7.79 2.57 -10.24
CA ALA A 29 7.42 3.97 -10.35
C ALA A 29 5.93 4.14 -10.10
N LEU A 30 5.54 5.27 -9.54
CA LEU A 30 4.15 5.63 -9.30
C LEU A 30 3.87 6.99 -9.92
N GLY A 31 2.88 7.03 -10.81
CA GLY A 31 2.30 8.24 -11.36
C GLY A 31 0.96 8.51 -10.69
N ILE A 32 0.80 9.71 -10.16
CA ILE A 32 -0.43 10.15 -9.52
C ILE A 32 -0.96 11.33 -10.31
N GLN A 33 -2.19 11.23 -10.77
CA GLN A 33 -2.86 12.26 -11.56
C GLN A 33 -4.10 12.75 -10.82
N ARG A 34 -4.33 14.05 -10.88
CA ARG A 34 -5.62 14.62 -10.46
C ARG A 34 -6.72 14.07 -11.35
N CYS A 35 -7.84 13.62 -10.79
CA CYS A 35 -9.01 13.25 -11.56
C CYS A 35 -9.61 14.47 -12.32
N ALA A 36 -10.39 14.19 -13.35
CA ALA A 36 -11.11 15.23 -14.03
C ALA A 36 -12.13 15.90 -13.10
N GLU A 37 -12.49 17.16 -13.40
CA GLU A 37 -13.35 17.99 -12.54
C GLU A 37 -14.70 17.32 -12.25
N GLU A 38 -15.24 16.63 -13.22
CA GLU A 38 -16.53 15.90 -13.14
C GLU A 38 -16.53 14.72 -12.19
N TYR A 39 -15.33 14.20 -11.75
CA TYR A 39 -15.17 13.05 -10.85
C TYR A 39 -14.61 13.42 -9.49
N GLN A 40 -14.45 14.69 -9.16
CA GLN A 40 -13.79 15.12 -7.91
C GLN A 40 -14.56 14.75 -6.64
N ASP A 41 -15.86 14.53 -6.75
CA ASP A 41 -16.74 14.12 -5.64
C ASP A 41 -16.84 12.58 -5.52
N GLU A 42 -16.25 11.84 -6.47
CA GLU A 42 -16.23 10.38 -6.42
C GLU A 42 -15.13 9.85 -5.50
N ARG A 43 -15.41 8.69 -4.89
CA ARG A 43 -14.42 7.93 -4.12
C ARG A 43 -14.22 6.57 -4.76
N PHE A 44 -13.03 6.03 -4.54
CA PHE A 44 -12.74 4.66 -4.94
C PHE A 44 -13.66 3.68 -4.19
N VAL A 45 -14.17 2.68 -4.90
CA VAL A 45 -15.00 1.63 -4.33
C VAL A 45 -14.29 0.30 -4.52
N GLN A 46 -13.89 -0.31 -3.43
CA GLN A 46 -13.02 -1.49 -3.38
C GLN A 46 -13.50 -2.68 -4.23
N ASN A 47 -14.80 -2.89 -4.33
CA ASN A 47 -15.38 -4.06 -5.00
C ASN A 47 -15.81 -3.78 -6.45
N ARG A 48 -15.48 -2.59 -6.99
CA ARG A 48 -15.66 -2.30 -8.41
C ARG A 48 -14.47 -2.78 -9.23
N VAL A 49 -14.67 -2.86 -10.56
CA VAL A 49 -13.56 -3.15 -11.50
C VAL A 49 -12.43 -2.14 -11.29
N GLY A 50 -11.25 -2.64 -10.97
CA GLY A 50 -10.08 -1.82 -10.68
C GLY A 50 -9.03 -2.55 -9.87
N LEU A 51 -8.20 -1.79 -9.17
CA LEU A 51 -7.13 -2.32 -8.33
C LEU A 51 -7.70 -2.79 -6.98
N HIS A 52 -7.40 -4.03 -6.56
CA HIS A 52 -7.73 -4.46 -5.20
C HIS A 52 -6.90 -3.70 -4.16
N HIS A 53 -5.58 -3.70 -4.31
CA HIS A 53 -4.64 -2.87 -3.55
C HIS A 53 -3.27 -2.86 -4.25
N LEU A 54 -2.44 -1.89 -3.90
CA LEU A 54 -1.02 -1.85 -4.24
C LEU A 54 -0.20 -2.17 -3.00
N CYS A 55 0.67 -3.19 -3.09
CA CYS A 55 1.57 -3.56 -2.00
C CYS A 55 2.98 -3.02 -2.25
N LEU A 56 3.53 -2.30 -1.26
CA LEU A 56 4.91 -1.84 -1.21
C LEU A 56 5.68 -2.65 -0.16
N ARG A 57 6.88 -3.14 -0.51
CA ARG A 57 7.67 -3.97 0.38
C ARG A 57 8.64 -3.14 1.22
N ALA A 58 8.59 -3.33 2.53
CA ALA A 58 9.55 -2.81 3.49
C ALA A 58 10.75 -3.76 3.66
N ARG A 59 11.89 -3.24 4.12
CA ARG A 59 13.11 -4.01 4.34
C ARG A 59 13.08 -4.78 5.66
N SER A 60 12.35 -4.26 6.65
CA SER A 60 12.24 -4.84 7.99
C SER A 60 10.85 -4.61 8.59
N ARG A 61 10.56 -5.28 9.71
CA ARG A 61 9.34 -5.04 10.50
C ARG A 61 9.32 -3.63 11.07
N GLU A 62 10.49 -3.14 11.53
CA GLU A 62 10.64 -1.79 12.06
C GLU A 62 10.32 -0.72 11.00
N ASP A 63 10.63 -0.98 9.73
CA ASP A 63 10.25 -0.07 8.64
C ASP A 63 8.74 -0.08 8.38
N VAL A 64 8.06 -1.23 8.57
CA VAL A 64 6.59 -1.32 8.54
C VAL A 64 5.98 -0.47 9.66
N ASP A 65 6.50 -0.60 10.90
CA ASP A 65 6.02 0.16 12.05
C ASP A 65 6.21 1.67 11.87
N LYS A 66 7.41 2.10 11.42
CA LYS A 66 7.70 3.51 11.12
C LYS A 66 6.79 4.06 10.03
N ALA A 67 6.49 3.27 9.00
CA ALA A 67 5.58 3.69 7.95
C ALA A 67 4.15 3.86 8.46
N ALA A 68 3.68 2.97 9.34
CA ALA A 68 2.38 3.09 9.97
C ALA A 68 2.29 4.33 10.88
N GLU A 69 3.34 4.61 11.67
CA GLU A 69 3.43 5.83 12.50
C GLU A 69 3.40 7.10 11.63
N LYS A 70 4.19 7.11 10.54
CA LYS A 70 4.20 8.23 9.59
C LYS A 70 2.81 8.47 9.02
N LEU A 71 2.12 7.44 8.55
CA LEU A 71 0.78 7.55 7.99
C LEU A 71 -0.25 8.04 9.01
N ARG A 72 -0.18 7.56 10.26
CA ARG A 72 -1.02 8.11 11.35
C ARG A 72 -0.76 9.59 11.57
N SER A 73 0.50 10.02 11.54
CA SER A 73 0.85 11.46 11.69
C SER A 73 0.35 12.32 10.52
N MET A 74 0.16 11.71 9.34
CA MET A 74 -0.45 12.34 8.16
C MET A 74 -1.98 12.31 8.19
N GLY A 75 -2.60 11.69 9.20
CA GLY A 75 -4.06 11.54 9.29
C GLY A 75 -4.64 10.48 8.36
N ALA A 76 -3.82 9.56 7.83
CA ALA A 76 -4.29 8.49 6.96
C ALA A 76 -5.15 7.47 7.74
N HIS A 77 -6.16 6.93 7.10
CA HIS A 77 -6.94 5.82 7.63
C HIS A 77 -6.15 4.53 7.55
N ILE A 78 -5.89 3.90 8.70
CA ILE A 78 -5.30 2.57 8.79
C ILE A 78 -6.46 1.58 8.94
N ASP A 79 -6.70 0.80 7.89
CA ASP A 79 -7.76 -0.22 7.86
C ASP A 79 -7.39 -1.41 8.75
N ARG A 80 -6.11 -1.83 8.71
CA ARG A 80 -5.64 -3.02 9.44
C ARG A 80 -4.14 -2.93 9.77
N GLY A 81 -3.76 -3.43 10.96
CA GLY A 81 -2.38 -3.63 11.38
C GLY A 81 -1.65 -2.40 11.94
N PRO A 82 -0.34 -2.43 12.09
CA PRO A 82 0.60 -3.52 11.78
C PRO A 82 0.31 -4.82 12.55
N ILE A 83 0.34 -5.94 11.82
CA ILE A 83 0.04 -7.27 12.37
C ILE A 83 0.72 -8.37 11.55
N GLU A 84 1.04 -9.49 12.19
CA GLU A 84 1.46 -10.70 11.50
C GLU A 84 0.26 -11.59 11.16
N ARG A 85 0.29 -12.19 9.97
CA ARG A 85 -0.71 -13.15 9.49
C ARG A 85 -0.04 -14.36 8.86
N GLU A 86 -0.78 -15.47 8.85
CA GLU A 86 -0.31 -16.77 8.33
C GLU A 86 -0.39 -16.88 6.79
N PHE A 87 -0.45 -15.75 6.07
CA PHE A 87 -0.37 -15.76 4.59
C PHE A 87 0.91 -16.38 4.09
N ALA A 88 2.00 -16.11 4.80
CA ALA A 88 3.31 -16.73 4.67
C ALA A 88 4.08 -16.56 6.00
N PRO A 89 5.11 -17.39 6.26
CA PRO A 89 5.92 -17.27 7.47
C PRO A 89 6.52 -15.87 7.64
N GLY A 90 6.18 -15.21 8.74
CA GLY A 90 6.66 -13.86 9.05
C GLY A 90 6.06 -12.75 8.20
N TYR A 91 4.89 -12.97 7.60
CA TYR A 91 4.16 -11.94 6.85
C TYR A 91 3.65 -10.86 7.80
N TYR A 92 4.36 -9.75 7.90
CA TYR A 92 4.05 -8.62 8.77
C TYR A 92 3.67 -7.40 7.94
N PHE A 93 2.48 -6.85 8.15
CA PHE A 93 1.92 -5.83 7.26
C PHE A 93 0.92 -4.92 7.94
N PHE A 94 0.59 -3.85 7.28
CA PHE A 94 -0.62 -3.06 7.51
C PHE A 94 -1.23 -2.59 6.20
N VAL A 95 -2.53 -2.34 6.23
CA VAL A 95 -3.31 -1.83 5.11
C VAL A 95 -3.85 -0.45 5.48
N PHE A 96 -3.82 0.46 4.54
CA PHE A 96 -4.29 1.83 4.70
C PHE A 96 -4.94 2.33 3.42
N GLU A 97 -5.69 3.42 3.53
CA GLU A 97 -6.32 4.09 2.41
C GLU A 97 -5.63 5.44 2.13
N ASP A 98 -5.54 5.78 0.86
CA ASP A 98 -5.22 7.14 0.45
C ASP A 98 -6.44 8.06 0.64
N PRO A 99 -6.32 9.38 0.39
CA PRO A 99 -7.46 10.31 0.56
C PRO A 99 -8.69 10.00 -0.30
N ASP A 100 -8.51 9.29 -1.41
CA ASP A 100 -9.58 8.91 -2.32
C ASP A 100 -10.17 7.52 -2.02
N GLY A 101 -9.63 6.81 -1.01
CA GLY A 101 -10.07 5.49 -0.59
C GLY A 101 -9.37 4.35 -1.34
N ILE A 102 -8.33 4.64 -2.12
CA ILE A 102 -7.53 3.60 -2.76
C ILE A 102 -6.72 2.87 -1.69
N ARG A 103 -6.86 1.55 -1.66
CA ARG A 103 -6.22 0.69 -0.67
C ARG A 103 -4.77 0.42 -1.04
N LEU A 104 -3.88 0.62 -0.06
CA LEU A 104 -2.46 0.31 -0.15
C LEU A 104 -2.03 -0.58 1.02
N GLU A 105 -0.99 -1.38 0.78
CA GLU A 105 -0.38 -2.24 1.79
C GLU A 105 1.11 -1.93 1.89
N ILE A 106 1.65 -1.97 3.11
CA ILE A 106 3.10 -2.04 3.33
C ILE A 106 3.38 -3.31 4.11
N ASN A 107 4.26 -4.16 3.57
CA ASN A 107 4.61 -5.42 4.21
C ASN A 107 6.11 -5.69 4.28
N HIS A 108 6.47 -6.55 5.23
CA HIS A 108 7.75 -7.23 5.32
C HIS A 108 7.55 -8.74 5.38
N ILE A 109 8.30 -9.47 4.55
CA ILE A 109 8.36 -10.94 4.58
C ILE A 109 9.84 -11.33 4.53
N PRO A 110 10.32 -12.18 5.47
CA PRO A 110 11.73 -12.57 5.53
C PRO A 110 12.22 -13.29 4.26
N GLY A 111 13.50 -13.18 3.97
CA GLY A 111 14.18 -13.90 2.89
C GLY A 111 13.65 -13.56 1.51
N LYS A 112 13.34 -14.58 0.70
CA LYS A 112 12.73 -14.42 -0.63
C LYS A 112 11.21 -14.19 -0.56
N GLY A 113 10.63 -14.28 0.63
CA GLY A 113 9.20 -14.14 0.84
C GLY A 113 8.41 -15.17 0.03
N LEU A 114 7.29 -14.71 -0.53
CA LEU A 114 6.41 -15.54 -1.37
C LEU A 114 7.07 -16.09 -2.65
N LEU A 115 8.25 -15.60 -3.01
CA LEU A 115 9.02 -16.12 -4.13
C LEU A 115 9.90 -17.34 -3.76
N ALA A 116 9.90 -17.76 -2.51
CA ALA A 116 10.53 -19.00 -2.10
C ALA A 116 9.68 -20.19 -2.56
N THR A 117 10.30 -21.16 -3.25
CA THR A 117 9.60 -22.29 -3.90
C THR A 117 8.82 -23.21 -2.94
N ALA A 118 9.01 -23.08 -1.64
CA ALA A 118 8.37 -23.92 -0.63
C ALA A 118 7.35 -23.17 0.26
N VAL A 119 6.99 -21.94 -0.08
CA VAL A 119 6.07 -21.13 0.74
C VAL A 119 4.81 -20.82 -0.08
N PRO A 120 3.73 -21.59 0.10
CA PRO A 120 2.45 -21.23 -0.48
C PRO A 120 1.88 -20.00 0.25
N MET A 121 1.26 -19.09 -0.49
CA MET A 121 0.41 -18.07 0.08
C MET A 121 -0.93 -18.69 0.45
N SER A 122 -1.44 -18.42 1.65
CA SER A 122 -2.75 -18.87 2.10
C SER A 122 -3.66 -17.67 2.44
N PRO A 123 -4.34 -17.07 1.45
CA PRO A 123 -5.25 -15.95 1.68
C PRO A 123 -6.43 -16.33 2.58
N SER A 124 -6.85 -17.61 2.55
CA SER A 124 -7.97 -18.12 3.34
C SER A 124 -7.74 -18.11 4.86
N SER A 125 -6.54 -17.81 5.32
CA SER A 125 -6.27 -17.57 6.75
C SER A 125 -6.76 -16.20 7.25
N ASP A 126 -7.15 -15.30 6.36
CA ASP A 126 -7.74 -14.01 6.70
C ASP A 126 -9.27 -14.11 6.61
N PRO A 127 -10.00 -14.03 7.74
CA PRO A 127 -11.45 -14.11 7.75
C PRO A 127 -12.13 -12.95 6.97
N ASP A 128 -11.41 -11.85 6.76
CA ASP A 128 -11.95 -10.69 6.05
C ASP A 128 -11.65 -10.72 4.54
N TRP A 129 -10.81 -11.65 4.08
CA TRP A 129 -10.43 -11.74 2.67
C TRP A 129 -11.57 -12.19 1.76
N ASP A 130 -12.37 -13.15 2.24
CA ASP A 130 -13.50 -13.74 1.49
C ASP A 130 -14.86 -13.10 1.81
N GLN A 131 -14.95 -12.19 2.78
CA GLN A 131 -16.22 -11.61 3.23
C GLN A 131 -16.61 -10.30 2.56
N ASN A 132 -15.82 -9.83 1.61
CA ASN A 132 -16.18 -8.68 0.79
C ASN A 132 -16.88 -9.18 -0.49
N PRO A 133 -18.21 -9.07 -0.57
CA PRO A 133 -18.97 -9.48 -1.74
C PRO A 133 -18.64 -8.62 -2.96
#